data_629ed3a1bcd26098005d0bcfb1cc6b42
#
_entry.id   629ed3a1bcd26098005d0bcfb1cc6b42
#
_cell.length_a   1.000
_cell.length_b   1.000
_cell.length_c   1.000
_cell.angle_alpha   90.00
_cell.angle_beta   90.00
_cell.angle_gamma   90.00
#
_symmetry.space_group_name_H-M   'P 1'
#
loop_
_entity.id
_entity.type
_entity.pdbx_description
1 polymer ?
#
loop_
_entity_poly.entity_id
_entity_poly.type
_entity_poly.pdbx_seq_one_letter_code
_entity_poly.pdbx_strand_id
1 'polypeptide(L)'
;MDCGGYDWIIVRSAAQRSYQQLLARNLFHAEKVKDLMINDPVVVSRSISLEEFVRDYVYKYHFQMYPVISFGKLSGCISVNQAAEIPRDQWAAHTVGAVALPCNEDTTVSPDDDVNKALTIMNRTGNSRLMVVEGDHLVGIIALKDMHKLMTLKMELNDFEKKDLRSEKS
;
A
#
# COMPACT_ATOMS: atom_id res chain seq x y z
N MET A 1 27.15 5.41 29.04
CA MET A 1 28.11 5.49 27.92
C MET A 1 27.91 4.40 26.88
N ASP A 2 26.71 4.14 26.48
CA ASP A 2 26.44 3.06 25.51
C ASP A 2 25.76 3.60 24.27
N CYS A 3 26.53 4.38 23.46
CA CYS A 3 26.13 4.76 22.10
C CYS A 3 26.19 3.58 21.12
N GLY A 4 26.77 2.44 21.47
CA GLY A 4 26.94 1.27 20.60
C GLY A 4 25.72 0.37 20.45
N GLY A 5 24.73 0.40 21.36
CA GLY A 5 23.56 -0.46 21.34
C GLY A 5 22.49 -0.06 20.32
N TYR A 6 22.37 1.23 20.03
CA TYR A 6 21.37 1.76 19.10
C TYR A 6 21.77 1.60 17.64
N ASP A 7 23.04 1.78 17.31
CA ASP A 7 23.57 1.62 15.95
C ASP A 7 23.45 0.18 15.46
N TRP A 8 23.56 -0.79 16.35
CA TRP A 8 23.47 -2.21 16.03
C TRP A 8 22.02 -2.62 15.63
N ILE A 9 21.01 -2.09 16.32
CA ILE A 9 19.59 -2.35 16.02
C ILE A 9 19.19 -1.69 14.70
N ILE A 10 19.67 -0.48 14.41
CA ILE A 10 19.42 0.25 13.16
C ILE A 10 20.07 -0.46 11.97
N VAL A 11 21.31 -0.93 12.10
CA VAL A 11 22.02 -1.69 11.05
C VAL A 11 21.34 -3.02 10.77
N ARG A 12 20.87 -3.72 11.79
CA ARG A 12 20.16 -4.99 11.62
C ARG A 12 18.82 -4.82 10.92
N SER A 13 18.06 -3.77 11.24
CA SER A 13 16.79 -3.47 10.58
C SER A 13 16.98 -3.01 9.13
N ALA A 14 18.04 -2.26 8.84
CA ALA A 14 18.39 -1.85 7.48
C ALA A 14 18.84 -3.04 6.62
N ALA A 15 19.65 -3.94 7.17
CA ALA A 15 20.07 -5.17 6.50
C ALA A 15 18.89 -6.13 6.23
N GLN A 16 17.96 -6.26 7.16
CA GLN A 16 16.74 -7.04 6.95
C GLN A 16 15.84 -6.46 5.86
N ARG A 17 15.70 -5.13 5.81
CA ARG A 17 14.95 -4.45 4.74
C ARG A 17 15.59 -4.67 3.36
N SER A 18 16.91 -4.54 3.26
CA SER A 18 17.65 -4.79 2.01
C SER A 18 17.53 -6.23 1.55
N TYR A 19 17.60 -7.20 2.46
CA TYR A 19 17.43 -8.62 2.16
C TYR A 19 16.01 -8.94 1.70
N GLN A 20 14.99 -8.41 2.37
CA GLN A 20 13.59 -8.53 1.96
C GLN A 20 13.32 -7.90 0.60
N GLN A 21 13.94 -6.75 0.28
CA GLN A 21 13.84 -6.14 -1.04
C GLN A 21 14.45 -7.01 -2.15
N LEU A 22 15.60 -7.63 -1.89
CA LEU A 22 16.25 -8.54 -2.84
C LEU A 22 15.43 -9.81 -3.07
N LEU A 23 14.87 -10.38 -2.02
CA LEU A 23 13.95 -11.54 -2.13
C LEU A 23 12.68 -11.17 -2.89
N ALA A 24 12.08 -10.02 -2.59
CA ALA A 24 10.90 -9.53 -3.27
C ALA A 24 11.15 -9.32 -4.77
N ARG A 25 12.29 -8.72 -5.15
CA ARG A 25 12.69 -8.57 -6.56
C ARG A 25 12.74 -9.89 -7.32
N ASN A 26 13.29 -10.92 -6.71
CA ASN A 26 13.40 -12.23 -7.34
C ASN A 26 12.05 -12.96 -7.41
N LEU A 27 11.18 -12.78 -6.42
CA LEU A 27 9.89 -13.44 -6.35
C LEU A 27 8.82 -12.80 -7.25
N PHE A 28 8.90 -11.50 -7.49
CA PHE A 28 7.95 -10.74 -8.32
C PHE A 28 8.49 -10.41 -9.71
N HIS A 29 9.47 -11.15 -10.22
CA HIS A 29 10.17 -10.82 -11.47
C HIS A 29 9.26 -10.68 -12.70
N ALA A 30 8.11 -11.30 -12.71
CA ALA A 30 7.18 -11.28 -13.84
C ALA A 30 5.77 -10.76 -13.49
N GLU A 31 5.55 -10.33 -12.22
CA GLU A 31 4.23 -9.93 -11.76
C GLU A 31 3.95 -8.47 -12.09
N LYS A 32 2.78 -8.23 -12.64
CA LYS A 32 2.24 -6.88 -12.88
C LYS A 32 1.32 -6.44 -11.75
N VAL A 33 1.22 -5.13 -11.56
CA VAL A 33 0.30 -4.56 -10.57
C VAL A 33 -1.13 -5.06 -10.74
N LYS A 34 -1.61 -5.19 -11.99
CA LYS A 34 -2.94 -5.72 -12.30
C LYS A 34 -3.20 -7.13 -11.82
N ASP A 35 -2.15 -7.94 -11.65
CA ASP A 35 -2.28 -9.34 -11.20
C ASP A 35 -2.51 -9.45 -9.69
N LEU A 36 -2.13 -8.42 -8.94
CA LEU A 36 -2.21 -8.35 -7.48
C LEU A 36 -3.18 -7.30 -6.95
N MET A 37 -3.66 -6.38 -7.77
CA MET A 37 -4.54 -5.32 -7.32
C MET A 37 -5.93 -5.83 -6.92
N ILE A 38 -6.56 -5.11 -6.02
CA ILE A 38 -7.97 -5.28 -5.68
C ILE A 38 -8.77 -4.48 -6.70
N ASN A 39 -9.62 -5.16 -7.49
CA ASN A 39 -10.36 -4.55 -8.61
C ASN A 39 -11.56 -3.71 -8.19
N ASP A 40 -12.08 -3.91 -6.98
CA ASP A 40 -13.23 -3.15 -6.45
C ASP A 40 -12.82 -2.46 -5.14
N PRO A 41 -12.05 -1.36 -5.23
CA PRO A 41 -11.54 -0.68 -4.06
C PRO A 41 -12.64 0.10 -3.34
N VAL A 42 -12.52 0.21 -2.02
CA VAL A 42 -13.36 1.10 -1.22
C VAL A 42 -13.00 2.54 -1.57
N VAL A 43 -13.95 3.28 -2.12
CA VAL A 43 -13.79 4.68 -2.52
C VAL A 43 -14.62 5.59 -1.63
N VAL A 44 -14.16 6.82 -1.46
CA VAL A 44 -14.80 7.83 -0.64
C VAL A 44 -15.30 8.97 -1.53
N SER A 45 -16.52 9.40 -1.33
CA SER A 45 -17.06 10.58 -2.02
C SER A 45 -16.40 11.86 -1.49
N ARG A 46 -16.06 12.76 -2.40
CA ARG A 46 -15.52 14.08 -2.08
C ARG A 46 -16.45 14.92 -1.19
N SER A 47 -17.76 14.69 -1.27
CA SER A 47 -18.79 15.52 -0.65
C SER A 47 -19.12 15.18 0.79
N ILE A 48 -18.71 14.02 1.29
CA ILE A 48 -19.00 13.62 2.68
C ILE A 48 -18.14 14.41 3.68
N SER A 49 -18.63 14.54 4.91
CA SER A 49 -17.88 15.16 6.00
C SER A 49 -16.74 14.26 6.51
N LEU A 50 -15.77 14.86 7.18
CA LEU A 50 -14.72 14.07 7.86
C LEU A 50 -15.31 13.19 8.96
N GLU A 51 -16.40 13.63 9.61
CA GLU A 51 -17.09 12.82 10.62
C GLU A 51 -17.65 11.53 10.01
N GLU A 52 -18.36 11.63 8.88
CA GLU A 52 -18.85 10.48 8.13
C GLU A 52 -17.69 9.59 7.62
N PHE A 53 -16.63 10.21 7.11
CA PHE A 53 -15.45 9.49 6.66
C PHE A 53 -14.83 8.63 7.77
N VAL A 54 -14.64 9.21 8.95
CA VAL A 54 -14.05 8.46 10.07
C VAL A 54 -14.98 7.37 10.57
N ARG A 55 -16.27 7.67 10.75
CA ARG A 55 -17.26 6.73 11.26
C ARG A 55 -17.52 5.57 10.32
N ASP A 56 -17.74 5.85 9.03
CA ASP A 56 -18.27 4.88 8.07
C ASP A 56 -17.17 4.19 7.24
N TYR A 57 -15.97 4.74 7.20
CA TYR A 57 -14.84 4.19 6.45
C TYR A 57 -13.67 3.79 7.35
N VAL A 58 -13.11 4.73 8.12
CA VAL A 58 -11.90 4.44 8.91
C VAL A 58 -12.17 3.34 9.94
N TYR A 59 -13.23 3.46 10.73
CA TYR A 59 -13.58 2.47 11.76
C TYR A 59 -14.14 1.16 11.21
N LYS A 60 -14.64 1.18 9.97
CA LYS A 60 -15.19 -0.02 9.32
C LYS A 60 -14.13 -0.84 8.60
N TYR A 61 -13.25 -0.22 7.83
CA TYR A 61 -12.29 -0.88 6.97
C TYR A 61 -10.86 -0.90 7.51
N HIS A 62 -10.51 -0.02 8.44
CA HIS A 62 -9.20 0.09 9.09
C HIS A 62 -8.04 0.35 8.11
N PHE A 63 -8.29 1.04 7.01
CA PHE A 63 -7.24 1.42 6.06
C PHE A 63 -6.61 2.77 6.43
N GLN A 64 -5.34 2.96 6.08
CA GLN A 64 -4.62 4.22 6.32
C GLN A 64 -4.90 5.28 5.26
N MET A 65 -5.26 4.88 4.04
CA MET A 65 -5.48 5.76 2.91
C MET A 65 -6.67 5.28 2.07
N TYR A 66 -7.42 6.22 1.54
CA TYR A 66 -8.60 5.99 0.71
C TYR A 66 -8.57 6.85 -0.56
N PRO A 67 -8.92 6.30 -1.72
CA PRO A 67 -9.14 7.09 -2.93
C PRO A 67 -10.41 7.91 -2.79
N VAL A 68 -10.33 9.17 -3.23
CA VAL A 68 -11.44 10.12 -3.23
C VAL A 68 -11.95 10.28 -4.65
N ILE A 69 -13.22 10.02 -4.85
CA ILE A 69 -13.90 10.07 -6.14
C ILE A 69 -14.82 11.29 -6.22
N SER A 70 -14.80 11.92 -7.37
CA SER A 70 -15.72 13.00 -7.75
C SER A 70 -16.20 12.76 -9.18
N PHE A 71 -17.52 12.71 -9.38
CA PHE A 71 -18.13 12.44 -10.70
C PHE A 71 -17.55 11.23 -11.44
N GLY A 72 -17.30 10.13 -10.72
CA GLY A 72 -16.77 8.89 -11.27
C GLY A 72 -15.26 8.88 -11.57
N LYS A 73 -14.56 9.98 -11.33
CA LYS A 73 -13.11 10.10 -11.56
C LYS A 73 -12.34 10.23 -10.25
N LEU A 74 -11.10 9.76 -10.27
CA LEU A 74 -10.20 9.93 -9.14
C LEU A 74 -9.86 11.41 -8.95
N SER A 75 -10.30 11.98 -7.82
CA SER A 75 -10.11 13.38 -7.47
C SER A 75 -8.91 13.62 -6.54
N GLY A 76 -8.48 12.60 -5.83
CA GLY A 76 -7.39 12.69 -4.86
C GLY A 76 -7.37 11.49 -3.93
N CYS A 77 -6.66 11.63 -2.85
CA CYS A 77 -6.60 10.63 -1.78
C CYS A 77 -6.67 11.31 -0.40
N ILE A 78 -7.22 10.61 0.56
CA ILE A 78 -7.27 11.05 1.95
C ILE A 78 -6.69 9.95 2.86
N SER A 79 -5.80 10.36 3.75
CA SER A 79 -5.27 9.49 4.80
C SER A 79 -5.91 9.79 6.16
N VAL A 80 -5.83 8.82 7.06
CA VAL A 80 -6.25 9.01 8.45
C VAL A 80 -5.47 10.14 9.13
N ASN A 81 -4.17 10.28 8.81
CA ASN A 81 -3.34 11.35 9.37
C ASN A 81 -3.82 12.74 8.96
N GLN A 82 -4.22 12.93 7.70
CA GLN A 82 -4.78 14.20 7.23
C GLN A 82 -6.08 14.56 7.94
N ALA A 83 -6.96 13.59 8.16
CA ALA A 83 -8.19 13.80 8.92
C ALA A 83 -7.88 14.14 10.40
N ALA A 84 -6.86 13.51 10.97
CA ALA A 84 -6.43 13.74 12.36
C ALA A 84 -5.80 15.14 12.59
N GLU A 85 -5.30 15.80 11.55
CA GLU A 85 -4.79 17.17 11.64
C GLU A 85 -5.90 18.20 11.88
N ILE A 86 -7.15 17.86 11.52
CA ILE A 86 -8.32 18.72 11.77
C ILE A 86 -8.88 18.41 13.17
N PRO A 87 -9.12 19.43 14.01
CA PRO A 87 -9.75 19.23 15.32
C PRO A 87 -11.09 18.48 15.21
N ARG A 88 -11.32 17.54 16.10
CA ARG A 88 -12.47 16.63 16.05
C ARG A 88 -13.82 17.36 16.05
N ASP A 89 -13.93 18.46 16.78
CA ASP A 89 -15.12 19.31 16.82
C ASP A 89 -15.43 20.03 15.50
N GLN A 90 -14.47 20.06 14.56
CA GLN A 90 -14.61 20.65 13.22
C GLN A 90 -14.87 19.61 12.12
N TRP A 91 -14.87 18.32 12.42
CA TRP A 91 -15.02 17.27 11.40
C TRP A 91 -16.35 17.32 10.67
N ALA A 92 -17.43 17.71 11.35
CA ALA A 92 -18.74 17.86 10.71
C ALA A 92 -18.79 19.04 9.72
N ALA A 93 -17.95 20.06 9.91
CA ALA A 93 -17.89 21.25 9.07
C ALA A 93 -16.93 21.13 7.87
N HIS A 94 -16.03 20.15 7.86
CA HIS A 94 -15.06 19.93 6.79
C HIS A 94 -15.45 18.72 5.95
N THR A 95 -15.43 18.89 4.62
CA THR A 95 -15.63 17.79 3.68
C THR A 95 -14.31 17.06 3.40
N VAL A 96 -14.40 15.80 3.00
CA VAL A 96 -13.26 15.04 2.49
C VAL A 96 -12.54 15.79 1.37
N GLY A 97 -13.30 16.40 0.46
CA GLY A 97 -12.73 17.16 -0.66
C GLY A 97 -11.94 18.41 -0.28
N ALA A 98 -12.21 18.98 0.90
CA ALA A 98 -11.46 20.13 1.41
C ALA A 98 -10.09 19.73 2.00
N VAL A 99 -9.93 18.47 2.42
CA VAL A 99 -8.73 17.96 3.11
C VAL A 99 -7.93 17.02 2.22
N ALA A 100 -8.56 16.30 1.31
CA ALA A 100 -7.91 15.37 0.40
C ALA A 100 -6.83 16.06 -0.45
N LEU A 101 -5.70 15.36 -0.62
CA LEU A 101 -4.60 15.81 -1.47
C LEU A 101 -4.73 15.22 -2.87
N PRO A 102 -4.23 15.91 -3.92
CA PRO A 102 -4.13 15.36 -5.26
C PRO A 102 -3.27 14.08 -5.26
N CYS A 103 -3.64 13.11 -6.07
CA CYS A 103 -2.81 11.94 -6.32
C CYS A 103 -1.56 12.32 -7.13
N ASN A 104 -0.44 11.69 -6.84
CA ASN A 104 0.85 11.91 -7.48
C ASN A 104 1.63 10.59 -7.63
N GLU A 105 2.85 10.66 -8.09
CA GLU A 105 3.75 9.51 -8.29
C GLU A 105 4.03 8.71 -7.01
N ASP A 106 3.82 9.31 -5.84
CA ASP A 106 4.01 8.65 -4.53
C ASP A 106 2.75 7.91 -4.06
N THR A 107 1.62 8.11 -4.72
CA THR A 107 0.32 7.55 -4.34
C THR A 107 -0.32 6.69 -5.41
N THR A 108 0.20 6.70 -6.64
CA THR A 108 -0.39 6.00 -7.79
C THR A 108 0.61 5.13 -8.54
N VAL A 109 0.10 4.08 -9.15
CA VAL A 109 0.80 3.22 -10.12
C VAL A 109 -0.14 2.85 -11.27
N SER A 110 0.44 2.43 -12.40
CA SER A 110 -0.32 1.89 -13.53
C SER A 110 -0.55 0.38 -13.37
N PRO A 111 -1.64 -0.18 -13.95
CA PRO A 111 -1.88 -1.63 -13.93
C PRO A 111 -0.76 -2.44 -14.59
N ASP A 112 -0.12 -1.90 -15.60
CA ASP A 112 0.98 -2.55 -16.34
C ASP A 112 2.36 -2.33 -15.72
N ASP A 113 2.45 -1.55 -14.66
CA ASP A 113 3.69 -1.38 -13.90
C ASP A 113 4.10 -2.70 -13.23
N ASP A 114 5.40 -2.86 -13.03
CA ASP A 114 5.97 -3.97 -12.26
C ASP A 114 5.63 -3.82 -10.76
N VAL A 115 5.32 -4.93 -10.11
CA VAL A 115 5.05 -4.96 -8.66
C VAL A 115 6.24 -4.42 -7.86
N ASN A 116 7.47 -4.62 -8.32
CA ASN A 116 8.65 -4.06 -7.68
C ASN A 116 8.66 -2.53 -7.66
N LYS A 117 8.09 -1.88 -8.69
CA LYS A 117 7.92 -0.43 -8.69
C LYS A 117 6.99 0.02 -7.57
N ALA A 118 5.86 -0.65 -7.39
CA ALA A 118 4.94 -0.37 -6.29
C ALA A 118 5.61 -0.55 -4.92
N LEU A 119 6.35 -1.65 -4.72
CA LEU A 119 7.13 -1.89 -3.49
C LEU A 119 8.16 -0.79 -3.22
N THR A 120 8.87 -0.33 -4.26
CA THR A 120 9.85 0.74 -4.14
C THR A 120 9.20 2.04 -3.69
N ILE A 121 8.05 2.40 -4.26
CA ILE A 121 7.28 3.59 -3.85
C ILE A 121 6.82 3.45 -2.40
N MET A 122 6.25 2.31 -2.02
CA MET A 122 5.77 2.07 -0.66
C MET A 122 6.90 2.16 0.37
N ASN A 123 8.07 1.59 0.06
CA ASN A 123 9.24 1.64 0.95
C ASN A 123 9.80 3.06 1.09
N ARG A 124 9.79 3.84 0.02
CA ARG A 124 10.28 5.22 0.04
C ARG A 124 9.33 6.16 0.78
N THR A 125 8.02 6.00 0.57
CA THR A 125 7.00 6.93 1.08
C THR A 125 6.44 6.53 2.44
N GLY A 126 6.55 5.26 2.81
CA GLY A 126 5.85 4.69 3.97
C GLY A 126 4.37 4.38 3.71
N ASN A 127 3.88 4.60 2.50
CA ASN A 127 2.51 4.25 2.14
C ASN A 127 2.34 2.74 2.08
N SER A 128 1.31 2.22 2.70
CA SER A 128 0.97 0.79 2.67
C SER A 128 0.00 0.41 1.55
N ARG A 129 -0.50 1.39 0.81
CA ARG A 129 -1.45 1.23 -0.29
C ARG A 129 -1.14 2.25 -1.38
N LEU A 130 -1.31 1.84 -2.63
CA LEU A 130 -1.22 2.74 -3.79
C LEU A 130 -2.46 2.55 -4.64
N MET A 131 -2.94 3.64 -5.22
CA MET A 131 -4.04 3.62 -6.17
C MET A 131 -3.52 3.17 -7.53
N VAL A 132 -4.24 2.27 -8.16
CA VAL A 132 -3.95 1.80 -9.52
C VAL A 132 -4.84 2.58 -10.48
N VAL A 133 -4.23 3.34 -11.37
CA VAL A 133 -4.93 4.27 -12.25
C VAL A 133 -4.60 4.05 -13.74
N GLU A 134 -5.60 4.21 -14.57
CA GLU A 134 -5.47 4.33 -16.03
C GLU A 134 -5.96 5.73 -16.44
N GLY A 135 -5.03 6.62 -16.80
CA GLY A 135 -5.37 8.01 -17.02
C GLY A 135 -5.90 8.67 -15.73
N ASP A 136 -7.14 9.12 -15.75
CA ASP A 136 -7.84 9.70 -14.59
C ASP A 136 -8.82 8.74 -13.90
N HIS A 137 -8.84 7.47 -14.31
CA HIS A 137 -9.74 6.45 -13.78
C HIS A 137 -9.03 5.55 -12.78
N LEU A 138 -9.65 5.40 -11.60
CA LEU A 138 -9.23 4.40 -10.62
C LEU A 138 -9.70 3.02 -11.07
N VAL A 139 -8.75 2.10 -11.29
CA VAL A 139 -9.04 0.71 -11.68
C VAL A 139 -8.82 -0.29 -10.56
N GLY A 140 -8.11 0.09 -9.51
CA GLY A 140 -7.89 -0.78 -8.36
C GLY A 140 -7.02 -0.15 -7.29
N ILE A 141 -6.69 -0.95 -6.30
CA ILE A 141 -5.70 -0.63 -5.25
C ILE A 141 -4.75 -1.80 -5.10
N ILE A 142 -3.46 -1.50 -4.93
CA ILE A 142 -2.47 -2.48 -4.51
C ILE A 142 -2.04 -2.19 -3.07
N ALA A 143 -2.04 -3.23 -2.23
CA ALA A 143 -1.72 -3.12 -0.81
C ALA A 143 -0.48 -3.93 -0.44
N LEU A 144 0.38 -3.36 0.40
CA LEU A 144 1.60 -4.01 0.89
C LEU A 144 1.30 -5.34 1.60
N LYS A 145 0.21 -5.39 2.34
CA LYS A 145 -0.27 -6.60 3.04
C LYS A 145 -0.50 -7.77 2.08
N ASP A 146 -1.13 -7.51 0.93
CA ASP A 146 -1.42 -8.55 -0.05
C ASP A 146 -0.16 -9.00 -0.78
N MET A 147 0.77 -8.08 -1.04
CA MET A 147 2.10 -8.42 -1.58
C MET A 147 2.89 -9.29 -0.61
N HIS A 148 2.91 -8.98 0.68
CA HIS A 148 3.58 -9.80 1.70
C HIS A 148 2.97 -11.20 1.78
N LYS A 149 1.65 -11.31 1.72
CA LYS A 149 0.94 -12.60 1.71
C LYS A 149 1.36 -13.45 0.51
N LEU A 150 1.37 -12.86 -0.68
CA LEU A 150 1.79 -13.58 -1.89
C LEU A 150 3.28 -13.98 -1.82
N MET A 151 4.14 -13.10 -1.32
CA MET A 151 5.56 -13.40 -1.13
C MET A 151 5.76 -14.63 -0.24
N THR A 152 5.06 -14.71 0.88
CA THR A 152 5.10 -15.85 1.80
C THR A 152 4.69 -17.14 1.10
N LEU A 153 3.59 -17.12 0.36
CA LEU A 153 3.10 -18.27 -0.39
C LEU A 153 4.10 -18.74 -1.46
N LYS A 154 4.72 -17.82 -2.19
CA LYS A 154 5.76 -18.15 -3.19
C LYS A 154 7.00 -18.75 -2.55
N MET A 155 7.41 -18.26 -1.40
CA MET A 155 8.55 -18.84 -0.65
C MET A 155 8.25 -20.27 -0.21
N GLU A 156 7.07 -20.53 0.33
CA GLU A 156 6.64 -21.87 0.73
C GLU A 156 6.62 -22.83 -0.47
N LEU A 157 6.09 -22.42 -1.61
CA LEU A 157 6.06 -23.24 -2.83
C LEU A 157 7.47 -23.56 -3.34
N ASN A 158 8.37 -22.58 -3.35
CA ASN A 158 9.75 -22.78 -3.77
C ASN A 158 10.51 -23.75 -2.84
N ASP A 159 10.18 -23.75 -1.55
CA ASP A 159 10.79 -24.69 -0.59
C ASP A 159 10.28 -26.13 -0.79
N PHE A 160 9.03 -26.31 -1.18
CA PHE A 160 8.50 -27.63 -1.57
C PHE A 160 9.19 -28.18 -2.81
N GLU A 161 9.34 -27.39 -3.87
CA GLU A 161 10.04 -27.81 -5.10
C GLU A 161 11.49 -28.23 -4.81
N LYS A 162 12.20 -27.52 -3.94
CA LYS A 162 13.57 -27.87 -3.55
C LYS A 162 13.64 -29.17 -2.74
N LYS A 163 12.63 -29.49 -1.94
CA LYS A 163 12.56 -30.74 -1.18
C LYS A 163 12.30 -31.93 -2.08
N ASP A 164 11.41 -31.80 -3.05
CA ASP A 164 11.10 -32.86 -4.02
C ASP A 164 12.31 -33.23 -4.87
N LEU A 165 13.04 -32.23 -5.38
CA LEU A 165 14.27 -32.42 -6.14
C LEU A 165 15.40 -33.11 -5.33
N ARG A 166 15.40 -32.99 -3.99
CA ARG A 166 16.35 -33.69 -3.11
C ARG A 166 15.93 -35.13 -2.86
N SER A 167 14.63 -35.40 -2.81
CA SER A 167 14.11 -36.76 -2.60
C SER A 167 14.28 -37.65 -3.82
N GLU A 168 14.29 -37.11 -5.04
CA GLU A 168 14.52 -37.85 -6.27
C GLU A 168 16.01 -38.22 -6.53
N LYS A 169 16.94 -37.55 -5.82
CA LYS A 169 18.40 -37.81 -5.93
C LYS A 169 18.95 -38.75 -4.85
N SER A 170 18.10 -39.29 -4.02
CA SER A 170 18.44 -40.31 -3.02
C SER A 170 17.90 -41.64 -3.44
#